data_85431a2687f1ca4e3e28ad8cf6328fac
#
_entry.id   85431a2687f1ca4e3e28ad8cf6328fac
#
_cell.length_a   1.000
_cell.length_b   1.000
_cell.length_c   1.000
_cell.angle_alpha   90.00
_cell.angle_beta   90.00
_cell.angle_gamma   90.00
#
_symmetry.space_group_name_H-M   'P 1'
#
loop_
_entity.id
_entity.type
_entity.pdbx_description
1 polymer ?
#
loop_
_entity_poly.entity_id
_entity_poly.type
_entity_poly.pdbx_seq_one_letter_code
_entity_poly.pdbx_strand_id
1 'polypeptide(L)'
;MALTLVQNVALIVMLATIQRYLSRRLPTGSWARPLVSGALYGLVAVIGMNIPFEAADGIFYDGRSIVMGLAGLFGGAPVAIVAGLIASAYRAYLGGVGVPAGVLTIVFTAAAGVGFHHLVRVSPGMLRIPGLMTFGVALHLLMLLAQFLLLPADTAPELIAAIWLPVMTLFPLGTV
;
A
#
# COMPACT_ATOMS: atom_id res chain seq x y z
N MET A 1 -3.63 -11.11 -16.69
CA MET A 1 -4.21 -9.82 -16.28
C MET A 1 -5.40 -9.98 -15.34
N ALA A 2 -6.56 -10.48 -15.76
CA ALA A 2 -7.74 -10.60 -14.90
C ALA A 2 -7.49 -11.45 -13.62
N LEU A 3 -6.79 -12.58 -13.73
CA LEU A 3 -6.49 -13.45 -12.60
C LEU A 3 -5.66 -12.72 -11.52
N THR A 4 -4.64 -11.98 -11.92
CA THR A 4 -3.76 -11.25 -10.98
C THR A 4 -4.50 -10.12 -10.26
N LEU A 5 -5.40 -9.42 -10.97
CA LEU A 5 -6.28 -8.43 -10.33
C LEU A 5 -7.20 -9.10 -9.28
N VAL A 6 -7.82 -10.23 -9.63
CA VAL A 6 -8.65 -10.99 -8.68
C VAL A 6 -7.83 -11.44 -7.47
N GLN A 7 -6.60 -11.91 -7.66
CA GLN A 7 -5.71 -12.30 -6.57
C GLN A 7 -5.38 -11.12 -5.64
N ASN A 8 -5.06 -9.94 -6.20
CA ASN A 8 -4.80 -8.74 -5.40
C ASN A 8 -6.03 -8.28 -4.61
N VAL A 9 -7.22 -8.29 -5.23
CA VAL A 9 -8.48 -8.00 -4.53
C VAL A 9 -8.74 -9.01 -3.42
N ALA A 10 -8.56 -10.31 -3.70
CA ALA A 10 -8.72 -11.37 -2.70
C ALA A 10 -7.77 -11.20 -1.50
N LEU A 11 -6.52 -10.79 -1.74
CA LEU A 11 -5.55 -10.49 -0.67
C LEU A 11 -6.03 -9.33 0.21
N ILE A 12 -6.58 -8.27 -0.37
CA ILE A 12 -7.11 -7.12 0.38
C ILE A 12 -8.33 -7.52 1.21
N VAL A 13 -9.26 -8.27 0.64
CA VAL A 13 -10.45 -8.78 1.35
C VAL A 13 -10.06 -9.72 2.49
N MET A 14 -9.12 -10.62 2.24
CA MET A 14 -8.55 -11.51 3.27
C MET A 14 -7.90 -10.70 4.39
N LEU A 15 -7.08 -9.71 4.05
CA LEU A 15 -6.44 -8.80 5.00
C LEU A 15 -7.47 -8.09 5.87
N ALA A 16 -8.51 -7.48 5.27
CA ALA A 16 -9.57 -6.79 6.00
C ALA A 16 -10.31 -7.73 6.96
N THR A 17 -10.60 -8.95 6.53
CA THR A 17 -11.27 -9.97 7.33
C THR A 17 -10.45 -10.41 8.53
N ILE A 18 -9.16 -10.74 8.31
CA ILE A 18 -8.24 -11.15 9.37
C ILE A 18 -7.99 -9.99 10.34
N GLN A 19 -7.78 -8.77 9.82
CA GLN A 19 -7.59 -7.57 10.65
C GLN A 19 -8.80 -7.29 11.53
N ARG A 20 -10.01 -7.44 11.00
CA ARG A 20 -11.24 -7.32 11.78
C ARG A 20 -11.33 -8.37 12.90
N TYR A 21 -10.94 -9.61 12.61
CA TYR A 21 -10.89 -10.68 13.60
C TYR A 21 -9.87 -10.38 14.71
N LEU A 22 -8.63 -10.01 14.34
CA LEU A 22 -7.57 -9.66 15.27
C LEU A 22 -7.94 -8.46 16.15
N SER A 23 -8.58 -7.45 15.59
CA SER A 23 -9.02 -6.26 16.31
C SER A 23 -10.05 -6.57 17.42
N ARG A 24 -10.80 -7.67 17.28
CA ARG A 24 -11.76 -8.16 18.29
C ARG A 24 -11.11 -9.04 19.35
N ARG A 25 -9.99 -9.71 19.03
CA ARG A 25 -9.32 -10.66 19.91
C ARG A 25 -8.19 -10.05 20.72
N LEU A 26 -7.50 -9.06 20.16
CA LEU A 26 -6.37 -8.41 20.81
C LEU A 26 -6.86 -7.21 21.64
N PRO A 27 -6.52 -7.15 22.94
CA PRO A 27 -6.92 -6.07 23.81
C PRO A 27 -6.46 -4.71 23.31
N THR A 28 -7.31 -3.69 23.42
CA THR A 28 -6.95 -2.30 23.19
C THR A 28 -5.89 -1.89 24.22
N GLY A 29 -4.78 -1.30 23.74
CA GLY A 29 -3.66 -0.92 24.61
C GLY A 29 -2.55 -1.97 24.76
N SER A 30 -2.75 -3.20 24.27
CA SER A 30 -1.68 -4.20 24.24
C SER A 30 -0.62 -3.85 23.18
N TRP A 31 0.66 -3.91 23.57
CA TRP A 31 1.80 -3.78 22.64
C TRP A 31 1.83 -4.87 21.55
N ALA A 32 1.23 -6.03 21.83
CA ALA A 32 1.14 -7.12 20.86
C ALA A 32 0.24 -6.77 19.67
N ARG A 33 -0.78 -5.92 19.87
CA ARG A 33 -1.71 -5.55 18.80
C ARG A 33 -1.03 -4.88 17.60
N PRO A 34 -0.23 -3.82 17.76
CA PRO A 34 0.46 -3.22 16.60
C PRO A 34 1.50 -4.14 15.99
N LEU A 35 2.17 -5.02 16.75
CA LEU A 35 3.12 -5.98 16.21
C LEU A 35 2.42 -7.03 15.34
N VAL A 36 1.36 -7.66 15.83
CA VAL A 36 0.63 -8.69 15.08
C VAL A 36 -0.07 -8.09 13.86
N SER A 37 -0.73 -6.94 14.01
CA SER A 37 -1.36 -6.27 12.88
C SER A 37 -0.31 -5.80 11.87
N GLY A 38 0.78 -5.18 12.30
CA GLY A 38 1.86 -4.73 11.42
C GLY A 38 2.52 -5.89 10.68
N ALA A 39 2.75 -7.02 11.35
CA ALA A 39 3.26 -8.23 10.72
C ALA A 39 2.29 -8.76 9.66
N LEU A 40 0.98 -8.76 9.93
CA LEU A 40 -0.04 -9.16 8.96
C LEU A 40 0.00 -8.28 7.70
N TYR A 41 -0.02 -6.95 7.85
CA TYR A 41 0.06 -6.02 6.73
C TYR A 41 1.38 -6.17 5.98
N GLY A 42 2.51 -6.30 6.69
CA GLY A 42 3.82 -6.50 6.09
C GLY A 42 3.91 -7.79 5.28
N LEU A 43 3.40 -8.92 5.81
CA LEU A 43 3.36 -10.19 5.11
C LEU A 43 2.46 -10.15 3.87
N VAL A 44 1.29 -9.50 3.95
CA VAL A 44 0.42 -9.32 2.77
C VAL A 44 1.11 -8.48 1.70
N ALA A 45 1.84 -7.43 2.09
CA ALA A 45 2.64 -6.65 1.14
C ALA A 45 3.75 -7.51 0.49
N VAL A 46 4.42 -8.38 1.25
CA VAL A 46 5.41 -9.34 0.73
C VAL A 46 4.76 -10.31 -0.26
N ILE A 47 3.60 -10.88 0.08
CA ILE A 47 2.86 -11.77 -0.83
C ILE A 47 2.50 -11.02 -2.12
N GLY A 48 2.00 -9.78 -2.02
CA GLY A 48 1.68 -8.94 -3.18
C GLY A 48 2.88 -8.72 -4.10
N MET A 49 4.08 -8.48 -3.53
CA MET A 49 5.31 -8.32 -4.30
C MET A 49 5.73 -9.59 -5.07
N ASN A 50 5.26 -10.78 -4.65
CA ASN A 50 5.49 -12.05 -5.36
C ASN A 50 4.41 -12.39 -6.40
N ILE A 51 3.32 -11.61 -6.44
CA ILE A 51 2.24 -11.76 -7.40
C ILE A 51 2.05 -10.40 -8.11
N PRO A 52 3.08 -9.91 -8.82
CA PRO A 52 3.01 -8.62 -9.47
C PRO A 52 2.03 -8.66 -10.64
N PHE A 53 1.36 -7.55 -10.86
CA PHE A 53 0.54 -7.31 -12.04
C PHE A 53 1.41 -6.71 -13.14
N GLU A 54 1.45 -7.33 -14.29
CA GLU A 54 2.10 -6.77 -15.47
C GLU A 54 1.17 -5.73 -16.11
N ALA A 55 1.52 -4.46 -15.94
CA ALA A 55 0.75 -3.33 -16.46
C ALA A 55 1.07 -3.04 -17.94
N ALA A 56 2.30 -3.32 -18.34
CA ALA A 56 2.79 -3.26 -19.71
C ALA A 56 4.00 -4.22 -19.83
N ASP A 57 4.48 -4.49 -21.04
CA ASP A 57 5.58 -5.43 -21.29
C ASP A 57 6.81 -5.12 -20.41
N GLY A 58 7.10 -6.03 -19.47
CA GLY A 58 8.22 -5.90 -18.52
C GLY A 58 7.99 -4.91 -17.35
N ILE A 59 6.79 -4.32 -17.22
CA ILE A 59 6.45 -3.36 -16.16
C ILE A 59 5.51 -4.01 -15.16
N PHE A 60 6.03 -4.29 -13.97
CA PHE A 60 5.33 -5.01 -12.92
C PHE A 60 4.90 -4.07 -11.78
N TYR A 61 3.63 -4.16 -11.41
CA TYR A 61 3.04 -3.47 -10.28
C TYR A 61 2.34 -4.43 -9.32
N ASP A 62 2.26 -4.05 -8.08
CA ASP A 62 1.60 -4.82 -7.04
C ASP A 62 0.78 -3.91 -6.10
N GLY A 63 -0.08 -4.52 -5.28
CA GLY A 63 -0.97 -3.80 -4.37
C GLY A 63 -0.34 -3.29 -3.07
N ARG A 64 1.00 -3.33 -2.92
CA ARG A 64 1.67 -2.93 -1.66
C ARG A 64 1.39 -1.49 -1.24
N SER A 65 1.23 -0.55 -2.19
CA SER A 65 0.89 0.84 -1.90
C SER A 65 -0.45 0.96 -1.17
N ILE A 66 -1.45 0.19 -1.62
CA ILE A 66 -2.77 0.12 -0.96
C ILE A 66 -2.61 -0.49 0.44
N VAL A 67 -1.94 -1.65 0.52
CA VAL A 67 -1.73 -2.37 1.80
C VAL A 67 -1.03 -1.49 2.82
N MET A 68 0.02 -0.76 2.41
CA MET A 68 0.76 0.14 3.30
C MET A 68 -0.06 1.37 3.71
N GLY A 69 -0.83 1.95 2.78
CA GLY A 69 -1.78 3.02 3.08
C GLY A 69 -2.83 2.59 4.09
N LEU A 70 -3.42 1.40 3.91
CA LEU A 70 -4.41 0.83 4.84
C LEU A 70 -3.80 0.49 6.21
N ALA A 71 -2.54 0.01 6.25
CA ALA A 71 -1.81 -0.21 7.51
C ALA A 71 -1.71 1.08 8.32
N GLY A 72 -1.35 2.19 7.67
CA GLY A 72 -1.32 3.51 8.30
C GLY A 72 -2.70 4.01 8.71
N LEU A 73 -3.70 3.90 7.83
CA LEU A 73 -5.06 4.38 8.05
C LEU A 73 -5.73 3.66 9.24
N PHE A 74 -5.74 2.33 9.25
CA PHE A 74 -6.46 1.56 10.27
C PHE A 74 -5.62 1.23 11.49
N GLY A 75 -4.30 1.17 11.36
CA GLY A 75 -3.39 0.80 12.44
C GLY A 75 -2.61 1.96 13.07
N GLY A 76 -2.59 3.12 12.41
CA GLY A 76 -1.78 4.26 12.81
C GLY A 76 -0.28 4.00 12.68
N ALA A 77 0.54 4.90 13.24
CA ALA A 77 1.99 4.87 13.10
C ALA A 77 2.64 3.55 13.58
N PRO A 78 2.27 2.93 14.72
CA PRO A 78 2.92 1.71 15.18
C PRO A 78 2.77 0.53 14.21
N VAL A 79 1.57 0.34 13.65
CA VAL A 79 1.29 -0.72 12.67
C VAL A 79 2.02 -0.43 11.36
N ALA A 80 1.96 0.82 10.90
CA ALA A 80 2.61 1.26 9.66
C ALA A 80 4.14 1.07 9.71
N ILE A 81 4.78 1.34 10.86
CA ILE A 81 6.22 1.15 11.06
C ILE A 81 6.57 -0.34 10.94
N VAL A 82 5.87 -1.22 11.67
CA VAL A 82 6.17 -2.66 11.64
C VAL A 82 5.96 -3.21 10.22
N ALA A 83 4.84 -2.89 9.58
CA ALA A 83 4.54 -3.32 8.22
C ALA A 83 5.57 -2.77 7.22
N GLY A 84 5.93 -1.49 7.35
CA GLY A 84 6.91 -0.82 6.51
C GLY A 84 8.31 -1.42 6.61
N LEU A 85 8.76 -1.77 7.81
CA LEU A 85 10.04 -2.44 8.02
C LEU A 85 10.09 -3.80 7.32
N ILE A 86 9.05 -4.63 7.47
CA ILE A 86 8.96 -5.95 6.83
C ILE A 86 8.94 -5.80 5.30
N ALA A 87 8.08 -4.94 4.78
CA ALA A 87 7.93 -4.73 3.34
C ALA A 87 9.19 -4.11 2.71
N SER A 88 9.84 -3.15 3.38
CA SER A 88 11.08 -2.51 2.90
C SER A 88 12.25 -3.48 2.93
N ALA A 89 12.39 -4.29 3.99
CA ALA A 89 13.43 -5.31 4.07
C ALA A 89 13.29 -6.33 2.92
N TYR A 90 12.07 -6.80 2.66
CA TYR A 90 11.83 -7.71 1.56
C TYR A 90 12.05 -7.05 0.19
N ARG A 91 11.64 -5.79 0.01
CA ARG A 91 11.89 -5.04 -1.23
C ARG A 91 13.39 -4.86 -1.49
N ALA A 92 14.18 -4.61 -0.46
CA ALA A 92 15.64 -4.53 -0.55
C ALA A 92 16.24 -5.92 -0.88
N TYR A 93 15.72 -7.00 -0.31
CA TYR A 93 16.15 -8.37 -0.61
C TYR A 93 15.93 -8.74 -2.07
N LEU A 94 14.81 -8.34 -2.69
CA LEU A 94 14.53 -8.58 -4.11
C LEU A 94 15.54 -7.90 -5.04
N GLY A 95 16.16 -6.81 -4.59
CA GLY A 95 17.19 -6.11 -5.38
C GLY A 95 16.67 -5.33 -6.58
N GLY A 96 17.61 -4.98 -7.46
CA GLY A 96 17.34 -4.25 -8.71
C GLY A 96 17.37 -2.73 -8.58
N VAL A 97 17.47 -2.03 -9.71
CA VAL A 97 17.55 -0.55 -9.78
C VAL A 97 16.35 0.17 -9.19
N GLY A 98 15.18 -0.49 -9.14
CA GLY A 98 13.95 0.07 -8.56
C GLY A 98 13.84 -0.04 -7.04
N VAL A 99 14.88 -0.50 -6.30
CA VAL A 99 14.83 -0.61 -4.82
C VAL A 99 14.57 0.72 -4.15
N PRO A 100 15.28 1.82 -4.46
CA PRO A 100 15.04 3.11 -3.80
C PRO A 100 13.61 3.62 -4.02
N ALA A 101 13.12 3.58 -5.25
CA ALA A 101 11.75 3.99 -5.60
C ALA A 101 10.71 3.12 -4.90
N GLY A 102 10.94 1.81 -4.84
CA GLY A 102 10.05 0.87 -4.17
C GLY A 102 9.98 1.07 -2.66
N VAL A 103 11.12 1.27 -1.99
CA VAL A 103 11.17 1.56 -0.54
C VAL A 103 10.55 2.93 -0.24
N LEU A 104 10.82 3.94 -1.04
CA LEU A 104 10.22 5.25 -0.86
C LEU A 104 8.68 5.21 -1.03
N THR A 105 8.19 4.45 -2.00
CA THR A 105 6.75 4.20 -2.16
C THR A 105 6.14 3.59 -0.89
N ILE A 106 6.78 2.58 -0.28
CA ILE A 106 6.34 1.97 0.97
C ILE A 106 6.25 3.03 2.07
N VAL A 107 7.31 3.82 2.25
CA VAL A 107 7.37 4.85 3.30
C VAL A 107 6.33 5.95 3.08
N PHE A 108 6.20 6.47 1.87
CA PHE A 108 5.25 7.56 1.56
C PHE A 108 3.81 7.11 1.71
N THR A 109 3.47 5.93 1.21
CA THR A 109 2.09 5.43 1.32
C THR A 109 1.72 5.07 2.76
N ALA A 110 2.65 4.52 3.54
CA ALA A 110 2.47 4.30 4.97
C ALA A 110 2.27 5.61 5.73
N ALA A 111 3.12 6.61 5.46
CA ALA A 111 3.03 7.93 6.09
C ALA A 111 1.73 8.66 5.72
N ALA A 112 1.32 8.60 4.44
CA ALA A 112 0.04 9.14 4.01
C ALA A 112 -1.15 8.46 4.72
N GLY A 113 -1.09 7.13 4.90
CA GLY A 113 -2.07 6.38 5.68
C GLY A 113 -2.15 6.86 7.12
N VAL A 114 -1.01 7.09 7.77
CA VAL A 114 -0.95 7.65 9.14
C VAL A 114 -1.51 9.08 9.17
N GLY A 115 -1.17 9.92 8.21
CA GLY A 115 -1.75 11.26 8.08
C GLY A 115 -3.27 11.22 7.96
N PHE A 116 -3.78 10.31 7.10
CA PHE A 116 -5.22 10.14 6.94
C PHE A 116 -5.90 9.55 8.19
N HIS A 117 -5.22 8.69 8.95
CA HIS A 117 -5.67 8.22 10.26
C HIS A 117 -5.96 9.38 11.22
N HIS A 118 -5.07 10.39 11.27
CA HIS A 118 -5.29 11.58 12.08
C HIS A 118 -6.45 12.43 11.54
N LEU A 119 -6.57 12.57 10.23
CA LEU A 119 -7.65 13.30 9.60
C LEU A 119 -9.02 12.68 9.89
N VAL A 120 -9.12 11.36 9.83
CA VAL A 120 -10.36 10.61 10.16
C VAL A 120 -10.78 10.81 11.62
N ARG A 121 -9.84 10.97 12.55
CA ARG A 121 -10.16 11.27 13.97
C ARG A 121 -10.84 12.63 14.12
N VAL A 122 -10.49 13.61 13.30
CA VAL A 122 -11.09 14.95 13.33
C VAL A 122 -12.36 15.00 12.46
N SER A 123 -12.36 14.27 11.34
CA SER A 123 -13.46 14.25 10.37
C SER A 123 -13.85 12.81 10.02
N PRO A 124 -14.68 12.12 10.85
CA PRO A 124 -15.06 10.73 10.61
C PRO A 124 -15.76 10.48 9.25
N GLY A 125 -16.35 11.52 8.67
CA GLY A 125 -16.96 11.45 7.34
C GLY A 125 -15.98 11.09 6.22
N MET A 126 -14.68 11.24 6.44
CA MET A 126 -13.63 10.84 5.52
C MET A 126 -13.52 9.31 5.31
N LEU A 127 -14.10 8.48 6.19
CA LEU A 127 -14.25 7.03 5.97
C LEU A 127 -15.38 6.66 5.01
N ARG A 128 -16.14 7.62 4.51
CA ARG A 128 -17.12 7.37 3.45
C ARG A 128 -16.41 7.18 2.10
N ILE A 129 -17.12 6.58 1.15
CA ILE A 129 -16.60 6.29 -0.19
C ILE A 129 -15.85 7.47 -0.84
N PRO A 130 -16.37 8.72 -0.87
CA PRO A 130 -15.63 9.83 -1.48
C PRO A 130 -14.29 10.13 -0.80
N GLY A 131 -14.24 10.05 0.54
CA GLY A 131 -13.01 10.28 1.29
C GLY A 131 -11.98 9.17 1.06
N LEU A 132 -12.41 7.90 1.06
CA LEU A 132 -11.53 6.78 0.74
C LEU A 132 -11.02 6.83 -0.71
N MET A 133 -11.86 7.23 -1.66
CA MET A 133 -11.43 7.46 -3.05
C MET A 133 -10.37 8.57 -3.12
N THR A 134 -10.61 9.71 -2.44
CA THR A 134 -9.61 10.79 -2.35
C THR A 134 -8.30 10.30 -1.76
N PHE A 135 -8.36 9.49 -0.70
CA PHE A 135 -7.20 8.86 -0.10
C PHE A 135 -6.48 7.94 -1.09
N GLY A 136 -7.21 7.07 -1.80
CA GLY A 136 -6.66 6.18 -2.82
C GLY A 136 -5.96 6.95 -3.94
N VAL A 137 -6.58 8.01 -4.45
CA VAL A 137 -5.96 8.90 -5.46
C VAL A 137 -4.67 9.52 -4.92
N ALA A 138 -4.70 10.07 -3.69
CA ALA A 138 -3.52 10.68 -3.08
C ALA A 138 -2.36 9.67 -2.90
N LEU A 139 -2.65 8.44 -2.46
CA LEU A 139 -1.63 7.39 -2.35
C LEU A 139 -0.93 7.12 -3.69
N HIS A 140 -1.70 7.03 -4.77
CA HIS A 140 -1.15 6.68 -6.07
C HIS A 140 -0.45 7.86 -6.75
N LEU A 141 -0.87 9.11 -6.48
CA LEU A 141 -0.09 10.29 -6.87
C LEU A 141 1.27 10.32 -6.16
N LEU A 142 1.32 10.00 -4.85
CA LEU A 142 2.59 9.89 -4.12
C LEU A 142 3.47 8.77 -4.66
N MET A 143 2.88 7.64 -5.04
CA MET A 143 3.61 6.53 -5.66
C MET A 143 4.21 6.95 -6.99
N LEU A 144 3.43 7.56 -7.89
CA LEU A 144 3.90 8.05 -9.19
C LEU A 144 5.00 9.11 -9.01
N LEU A 145 4.86 10.00 -8.04
CA LEU A 145 5.88 10.99 -7.70
C LEU A 145 7.18 10.32 -7.25
N ALA A 146 7.12 9.31 -6.39
CA ALA A 146 8.29 8.55 -5.97
C ALA A 146 9.01 7.88 -7.15
N GLN A 147 8.25 7.32 -8.09
CA GLN A 147 8.80 6.73 -9.31
C GLN A 147 9.49 7.81 -10.17
N PHE A 148 8.81 8.94 -10.38
CA PHE A 148 9.36 10.05 -11.18
C PHE A 148 10.68 10.60 -10.62
N LEU A 149 10.78 10.72 -9.30
CA LEU A 149 11.94 11.31 -8.63
C LEU A 149 13.15 10.38 -8.53
N LEU A 150 12.93 9.06 -8.48
CA LEU A 150 13.99 8.10 -8.12
C LEU A 150 14.35 7.12 -9.22
N LEU A 151 13.57 7.04 -10.29
CA LEU A 151 13.96 6.27 -11.47
C LEU A 151 14.87 7.11 -12.36
N PRO A 152 15.73 6.46 -13.16
CA PRO A 152 16.55 7.15 -14.16
C PRO A 152 15.68 8.01 -15.08
N ALA A 153 16.19 9.20 -15.46
CA ALA A 153 15.44 10.20 -16.23
C ALA A 153 15.03 9.74 -17.62
N ASP A 154 15.70 8.76 -18.17
CA ASP A 154 15.40 8.10 -19.44
C ASP A 154 14.25 7.10 -19.35
N THR A 155 14.10 6.44 -18.19
CA THR A 155 13.10 5.39 -17.96
C THR A 155 11.82 5.89 -17.31
N ALA A 156 11.89 6.91 -16.44
CA ALA A 156 10.77 7.39 -15.65
C ALA A 156 9.58 7.89 -16.49
N PRO A 157 9.74 8.71 -17.54
CA PRO A 157 8.62 9.22 -18.33
C PRO A 157 7.87 8.12 -19.10
N GLU A 158 8.58 7.18 -19.69
CA GLU A 158 7.99 6.06 -20.44
C GLU A 158 7.20 5.15 -19.50
N LEU A 159 7.79 4.82 -18.34
CA LEU A 159 7.14 4.02 -17.32
C LEU A 159 5.84 4.69 -16.84
N ILE A 160 5.90 5.96 -16.46
CA ILE A 160 4.74 6.70 -15.95
C ILE A 160 3.66 6.80 -17.03
N ALA A 161 4.02 7.06 -18.28
CA ALA A 161 3.07 7.10 -19.40
C ALA A 161 2.34 5.77 -19.58
N ALA A 162 3.02 4.65 -19.35
CA ALA A 162 2.43 3.31 -19.47
C ALA A 162 1.47 2.98 -18.31
N ILE A 163 1.76 3.44 -17.07
CA ILE A 163 1.06 2.96 -15.88
C ILE A 163 0.07 3.95 -15.27
N TRP A 164 0.20 5.28 -15.55
CA TRP A 164 -0.60 6.30 -14.85
C TRP A 164 -2.11 6.04 -14.96
N LEU A 165 -2.59 5.60 -16.14
CA LEU A 165 -4.01 5.37 -16.36
C LEU A 165 -4.54 4.19 -15.52
N PRO A 166 -3.99 2.94 -15.61
CA PRO A 166 -4.45 1.83 -14.78
C PRO A 166 -4.24 2.11 -13.28
N VAL A 167 -3.15 2.77 -12.90
CA VAL A 167 -2.87 3.10 -11.50
C VAL A 167 -3.89 4.09 -10.95
N MET A 168 -4.27 5.12 -11.69
CA MET A 168 -5.22 6.14 -11.24
C MET A 168 -6.68 5.72 -11.35
N THR A 169 -6.99 4.68 -12.13
CA THR A 169 -8.37 4.20 -12.29
C THR A 169 -8.70 2.98 -11.44
N LEU A 170 -7.83 1.97 -11.42
CA LEU A 170 -8.09 0.69 -10.78
C LEU A 170 -7.66 0.64 -9.32
N PHE A 171 -6.48 1.19 -9.00
CA PHE A 171 -5.90 1.05 -7.67
C PHE A 171 -6.63 1.85 -6.58
N PRO A 172 -7.14 3.09 -6.81
CA PRO A 172 -7.94 3.79 -5.82
C PRO A 172 -9.21 3.04 -5.39
N LEU A 173 -9.78 2.20 -6.26
CA LEU A 173 -10.91 1.33 -5.93
C LEU A 173 -10.53 0.31 -4.82
N GLY A 174 -9.28 -0.10 -4.73
CA GLY A 174 -8.79 -1.00 -3.69
C GLY A 174 -8.75 -0.38 -2.28
N THR A 175 -8.97 0.93 -2.15
CA THR A 175 -9.07 1.62 -0.84
C THR A 175 -10.51 1.76 -0.34
N VAL A 176 -11.51 1.44 -1.15
CA VAL A 176 -12.95 1.51 -0.85
C VAL A 176 -13.49 0.13 -0.49
#